data_c2aa69a9964cb1c48f048720b39f7467
#
_entry.id   c2aa69a9964cb1c48f048720b39f7467
#
_cell.length_a   1.000
_cell.length_b   1.000
_cell.length_c   1.000
_cell.angle_alpha   90.00
_cell.angle_beta   90.00
_cell.angle_gamma   90.00
#
_symmetry.space_group_name_H-M   'P 1'
#
loop_
_entity.id
_entity.type
_entity.pdbx_description
1 polymer ?
#
loop_
_entity_poly.entity_id
_entity_poly.type
_entity_poly.pdbx_seq_one_letter_code
_entity_poly.pdbx_strand_id
1 'polypeptide(L)'
;MSSKDSPDVNSNMKKKASRQDASAMRSGVAPKTVDEYLAGIPEPAQSTLKHIRRVIRTVVPAETTEVIRYGIPMFNYRGMLVGYAAFKNHCSLFPTGSGVIEKFEKELEGFPTSRGTIRFPSAKPLPDSLLKKIVKTRVAENKEWD
;
A
#
# COMPACT_ATOMS: atom_id res chain seq x y z
N MET A 1 11.68 9.81 13.40
CA MET A 1 11.55 9.78 14.14
C MET A 1 11.31 9.62 14.38
N SER A 2 11.18 9.43 13.56
CA SER A 2 10.78 9.31 14.04
C SER A 2 10.42 9.00 13.94
N SER A 3 10.16 8.79 13.30
CA SER A 3 9.68 8.55 13.63
C SER A 3 9.46 8.19 13.42
N LYS A 4 9.27 8.12 12.98
CA LYS A 4 8.96 7.96 13.18
C LYS A 4 8.71 7.23 13.12
N ASP A 5 8.60 7.23 12.36
CA ASP A 5 8.30 6.74 12.63
C ASP A 5 8.05 6.08 12.36
N SER A 6 7.94 6.15 11.72
CA SER A 6 7.53 5.61 11.91
C SER A 6 7.50 5.09 11.60
N PRO A 7 7.35 4.96 11.06
CA PRO A 7 7.22 4.61 11.17
C PRO A 7 7.24 4.15 10.90
N ASP A 8 6.97 4.16 10.20
CA ASP A 8 6.91 3.99 10.57
C ASP A 8 6.77 3.68 10.56
N VAL A 9 6.65 3.53 9.84
CA VAL A 9 6.47 3.40 10.27
C VAL A 9 6.64 3.41 10.49
N ASN A 10 6.71 3.63 10.01
CA ASN A 10 6.95 3.82 10.71
C ASN A 10 7.29 3.75 11.01
N SER A 11 7.27 3.64 10.37
CA SER A 11 7.52 3.84 11.07
C SER A 11 7.91 3.76 11.14
N ASN A 12 7.95 3.64 10.48
CA ASN A 12 8.16 3.86 10.97
C ASN A 12 8.27 3.87 10.85
N MET A 13 8.30 3.86 10.28
CA MET A 13 8.22 4.11 10.54
C MET A 13 8.58 4.50 10.73
N LYS A 14 8.59 4.49 10.10
CA LYS A 14 8.73 5.05 10.65
C LYS A 14 9.26 5.23 10.69
N LYS A 15 9.62 5.41 10.06
CA LYS A 15 9.99 5.84 10.37
C LYS A 15 10.48 5.75 10.30
N LYS A 16 10.82 5.85 9.77
CA LYS A 16 11.13 5.96 9.94
C LYS A 16 11.47 5.53 9.64
N ALA A 17 11.63 5.41 9.07
CA ALA A 17 11.72 5.14 9.15
C ALA A 17 11.99 5.12 8.92
N SER A 18 11.95 5.20 8.45
CA SER A 18 11.95 5.31 8.65
C SER A 18 12.09 5.75 8.17
N ARG A 19 11.98 6.20 8.30
CA ARG A 19 11.87 6.60 7.79
C ARG A 19 12.60 6.46 6.76
N GLN A 20 13.07 6.15 6.15
CA GLN A 20 13.28 6.09 5.12
C GLN A 20 12.41 5.73 4.37
N ASP A 21 11.58 6.02 4.38
CA ASP A 21 10.37 5.76 3.98
C ASP A 21 10.11 6.20 2.61
N ALA A 22 8.92 5.91 2.09
CA ALA A 22 8.54 6.29 0.75
C ALA A 22 8.71 7.77 0.50
N SER A 23 8.49 8.57 1.51
CA SER A 23 8.62 10.01 1.34
C SER A 23 10.08 10.42 1.15
N ALA A 24 11.02 9.61 1.58
CA ALA A 24 12.43 9.93 1.41
C ALA A 24 12.87 9.84 -0.04
N MET A 25 12.07 9.29 -0.92
CA MET A 25 12.38 9.21 -2.33
C MET A 25 12.01 10.47 -3.09
N ARG A 26 11.55 11.48 -2.40
CA ARG A 26 11.00 12.66 -3.02
C ARG A 26 11.86 13.88 -2.73
N SER A 27 11.56 14.97 -3.40
CA SER A 27 12.34 16.20 -3.31
C SER A 27 11.96 17.05 -2.11
N GLY A 28 11.35 16.47 -1.10
CA GLY A 28 11.07 17.20 0.13
C GLY A 28 9.69 17.79 0.26
N VAL A 29 8.90 17.78 -0.79
CA VAL A 29 7.52 18.26 -0.74
C VAL A 29 6.59 17.08 -0.58
N ALA A 30 5.79 17.07 0.48
CA ALA A 30 4.86 15.98 0.71
C ALA A 30 3.78 15.97 -0.37
N PRO A 31 3.42 14.79 -0.90
CA PRO A 31 2.37 14.72 -1.92
C PRO A 31 1.02 15.01 -1.29
N LYS A 32 0.15 15.65 -2.06
CA LYS A 32 -1.22 15.92 -1.63
C LYS A 32 -2.19 15.00 -2.33
N THR A 33 -1.80 14.41 -3.46
CA THR A 33 -2.66 13.52 -4.22
C THR A 33 -1.89 12.25 -4.56
N VAL A 34 -2.63 11.21 -4.92
CA VAL A 34 -2.02 9.95 -5.35
C VAL A 34 -1.21 10.16 -6.62
N ASP A 35 -1.70 10.99 -7.54
CA ASP A 35 -0.94 11.28 -8.76
C ASP A 35 0.40 11.93 -8.43
N GLU A 36 0.41 12.88 -7.49
CA GLU A 36 1.67 13.51 -7.07
C GLU A 36 2.61 12.49 -6.44
N TYR A 37 2.07 11.60 -5.62
CA TYR A 37 2.90 10.59 -5.00
C TYR A 37 3.59 9.74 -6.07
N LEU A 38 2.81 9.23 -7.01
CA LEU A 38 3.35 8.34 -8.04
C LEU A 38 4.34 9.06 -8.94
N ALA A 39 4.10 10.34 -9.22
CA ALA A 39 5.01 11.10 -10.06
C ALA A 39 6.40 11.22 -9.44
N GLY A 40 6.48 11.16 -8.12
CA GLY A 40 7.76 11.27 -7.42
C GLY A 40 8.48 9.94 -7.21
N ILE A 41 7.92 8.83 -7.66
CA ILE A 41 8.50 7.51 -7.45
C ILE A 41 9.34 7.13 -8.68
N PRO A 42 10.62 6.75 -8.49
CA PRO A 42 11.43 6.35 -9.64
C PRO A 42 11.03 4.98 -10.17
N GLU A 43 11.39 4.72 -11.42
CA GLU A 43 11.21 3.40 -11.99
C GLU A 43 12.22 2.44 -11.38
N PRO A 44 11.90 1.14 -11.30
CA PRO A 44 10.70 0.49 -11.85
C PRO A 44 9.49 0.54 -10.92
N ALA A 45 9.66 1.03 -9.71
CA ALA A 45 8.57 1.04 -8.74
C ALA A 45 7.36 1.84 -9.22
N GLN A 46 7.60 2.95 -9.94
CA GLN A 46 6.49 3.76 -10.42
C GLN A 46 5.54 2.96 -11.30
N SER A 47 6.07 2.24 -12.29
CA SER A 47 5.23 1.43 -13.17
C SER A 47 4.53 0.32 -12.41
N THR A 48 5.23 -0.30 -11.46
CA THR A 48 4.66 -1.36 -10.65
C THR A 48 3.48 -0.85 -9.83
N LEU A 49 3.64 0.30 -9.17
CA LEU A 49 2.56 0.85 -8.37
C LEU A 49 1.40 1.35 -9.22
N LYS A 50 1.68 1.88 -10.41
CA LYS A 50 0.61 2.27 -11.31
C LYS A 50 -0.22 1.06 -11.74
N HIS A 51 0.44 -0.08 -11.96
CA HIS A 51 -0.26 -1.31 -12.27
C HIS A 51 -1.13 -1.76 -11.10
N ILE A 52 -0.57 -1.75 -9.88
CA ILE A 52 -1.31 -2.10 -8.67
C ILE A 52 -2.57 -1.22 -8.56
N ARG A 53 -2.40 0.07 -8.76
CA ARG A 53 -3.52 1.01 -8.69
C ARG A 53 -4.62 0.64 -9.67
N ARG A 54 -4.25 0.34 -10.91
CA ARG A 54 -5.24 -0.03 -11.94
C ARG A 54 -5.99 -1.29 -11.58
N VAL A 55 -5.27 -2.31 -11.10
CA VAL A 55 -5.91 -3.57 -10.73
C VAL A 55 -6.90 -3.35 -9.59
N ILE A 56 -6.49 -2.61 -8.56
CA ILE A 56 -7.38 -2.34 -7.43
C ILE A 56 -8.65 -1.65 -7.90
N ARG A 57 -8.51 -0.68 -8.80
CA ARG A 57 -9.68 0.05 -9.29
C ARG A 57 -10.69 -0.83 -10.00
N THR A 58 -10.25 -1.94 -10.58
CA THR A 58 -11.18 -2.82 -11.28
C THR A 58 -12.08 -3.61 -10.36
N VAL A 59 -11.76 -3.69 -9.05
CA VAL A 59 -12.53 -4.54 -8.13
C VAL A 59 -13.15 -3.78 -6.97
N VAL A 60 -12.93 -2.47 -6.86
CA VAL A 60 -13.52 -1.70 -5.78
C VAL A 60 -14.82 -1.03 -6.24
N PRO A 61 -15.75 -0.74 -5.29
CA PRO A 61 -16.98 -0.02 -5.64
C PRO A 61 -16.70 1.35 -6.23
N ALA A 62 -17.65 1.84 -7.03
CA ALA A 62 -17.48 3.11 -7.73
C ALA A 62 -17.30 4.29 -6.76
N GLU A 63 -17.87 4.21 -5.58
CA GLU A 63 -17.76 5.30 -4.60
C GLU A 63 -16.42 5.30 -3.84
N THR A 64 -15.54 4.34 -4.12
CA THR A 64 -14.23 4.30 -3.48
C THR A 64 -13.39 5.51 -3.90
N THR A 65 -12.75 6.15 -2.93
CA THR A 65 -11.90 7.31 -3.20
C THR A 65 -10.45 6.96 -2.92
N GLU A 66 -9.55 7.78 -3.47
CA GLU A 66 -8.12 7.65 -3.23
C GLU A 66 -7.64 8.88 -2.50
N VAL A 67 -6.91 8.65 -1.41
CA VAL A 67 -6.41 9.75 -0.59
C VAL A 67 -4.95 9.48 -0.25
N ILE A 68 -4.27 10.50 0.25
CA ILE A 68 -2.95 10.34 0.85
C ILE A 68 -3.17 10.24 2.35
N ARG A 69 -2.72 9.14 2.94
CA ARG A 69 -2.81 8.96 4.39
C ARG A 69 -1.50 8.36 4.87
N TYR A 70 -0.95 8.94 5.93
CA TYR A 70 0.37 8.54 6.42
C TYR A 70 1.44 8.71 5.32
N GLY A 71 1.24 9.69 4.44
CA GLY A 71 2.18 9.97 3.36
C GLY A 71 2.13 9.04 2.18
N ILE A 72 1.18 8.10 2.12
CA ILE A 72 1.11 7.12 1.05
C ILE A 72 -0.30 7.05 0.46
N PRO A 73 -0.42 6.50 -0.76
CA PRO A 73 -1.74 6.29 -1.36
C PRO A 73 -2.56 5.28 -0.58
N MET A 74 -3.80 5.63 -0.36
CA MET A 74 -4.75 4.78 0.35
C MET A 74 -6.09 4.85 -0.35
N PHE A 75 -6.67 3.68 -0.64
CA PHE A 75 -8.06 3.61 -1.10
C PHE A 75 -8.97 3.65 0.12
N ASN A 76 -10.02 4.43 0.02
CA ASN A 76 -10.98 4.60 1.11
C ASN A 76 -12.37 4.21 0.65
N TYR A 77 -12.95 3.22 1.31
CA TYR A 77 -14.31 2.76 1.07
C TYR A 77 -14.88 2.37 2.42
N ARG A 78 -15.74 3.24 2.98
CA ARG A 78 -16.28 3.04 4.32
C ARG A 78 -15.16 2.85 5.34
N GLY A 79 -14.11 3.67 5.19
CA GLY A 79 -12.91 3.59 5.99
C GLY A 79 -11.74 3.16 5.14
N MET A 80 -10.56 3.03 5.76
CA MET A 80 -9.37 2.63 5.02
C MET A 80 -9.55 1.23 4.44
N LEU A 81 -9.21 1.08 3.17
CA LEU A 81 -9.39 -0.19 2.48
C LEU A 81 -8.07 -0.89 2.24
N VAL A 82 -7.20 -0.26 1.48
CA VAL A 82 -5.91 -0.84 1.13
C VAL A 82 -4.99 0.29 0.69
N GLY A 83 -3.72 0.19 1.08
CA GLY A 83 -2.72 1.18 0.69
C GLY A 83 -1.52 0.50 0.06
N TYR A 84 -0.65 1.30 -0.54
CA TYR A 84 0.58 0.80 -1.13
C TYR A 84 1.65 1.87 -1.07
N ALA A 85 2.91 1.44 -1.16
CA ALA A 85 4.01 2.39 -1.09
C ALA A 85 5.25 1.81 -1.74
N ALA A 86 6.14 2.69 -2.19
CA ALA A 86 7.44 2.31 -2.69
C ALA A 86 8.51 2.66 -1.66
N PHE A 87 9.47 1.77 -1.52
CA PHE A 87 10.63 1.98 -0.68
C PHE A 87 11.87 1.80 -1.55
N LYS A 88 13.04 1.98 -0.96
CA LYS A 88 14.27 1.99 -1.75
C LYS A 88 14.46 0.71 -2.58
N ASN A 89 14.22 -0.45 -1.96
CA ASN A 89 14.52 -1.72 -2.59
C ASN A 89 13.32 -2.63 -2.78
N HIS A 90 12.12 -2.14 -2.45
CA HIS A 90 10.92 -2.97 -2.56
C HIS A 90 9.68 -2.09 -2.55
N CYS A 91 8.55 -2.71 -2.82
CA CYS A 91 7.24 -2.07 -2.63
C CYS A 91 6.48 -2.82 -1.55
N SER A 92 5.44 -2.21 -1.03
CA SER A 92 4.60 -2.83 -0.02
C SER A 92 3.14 -2.60 -0.32
N LEU A 93 2.32 -3.57 0.06
CA LEU A 93 0.87 -3.45 0.07
C LEU A 93 0.42 -3.54 1.52
N PHE A 94 -0.51 -2.67 1.90
CA PHE A 94 -1.04 -2.62 3.26
C PHE A 94 -2.54 -2.93 3.21
N PRO A 95 -2.92 -4.19 3.46
CA PRO A 95 -4.34 -4.58 3.36
C PRO A 95 -5.25 -3.92 4.39
N THR A 96 -4.73 -3.52 5.50
CA THR A 96 -5.36 -2.82 6.63
C THR A 96 -6.31 -3.66 7.48
N GLY A 97 -7.02 -4.61 6.92
CA GLY A 97 -7.94 -5.41 7.72
C GLY A 97 -7.22 -6.35 8.68
N SER A 98 -7.93 -6.86 9.68
CA SER A 98 -7.35 -7.82 10.60
C SER A 98 -7.55 -9.23 10.03
N GLY A 99 -6.47 -10.03 10.06
CA GLY A 99 -6.56 -11.42 9.63
C GLY A 99 -6.46 -11.64 8.13
N VAL A 100 -6.31 -10.59 7.33
CA VAL A 100 -6.26 -10.75 5.88
C VAL A 100 -5.00 -11.48 5.44
N ILE A 101 -3.87 -11.14 6.03
CA ILE A 101 -2.60 -11.78 5.65
C ILE A 101 -2.66 -13.26 6.01
N GLU A 102 -3.18 -13.60 7.19
CA GLU A 102 -3.32 -14.99 7.60
C GLU A 102 -4.26 -15.76 6.69
N LYS A 103 -5.32 -15.11 6.23
CA LYS A 103 -6.28 -15.76 5.35
C LYS A 103 -5.65 -16.20 4.03
N PHE A 104 -4.69 -15.43 3.54
CA PHE A 104 -4.03 -15.72 2.27
C PHE A 104 -2.62 -16.24 2.46
N GLU A 105 -2.35 -16.84 3.59
CA GLU A 105 -1.00 -17.27 3.95
C GLU A 105 -0.36 -18.16 2.89
N LYS A 106 -1.12 -19.09 2.35
CA LYS A 106 -0.57 -19.99 1.33
C LYS A 106 -0.22 -19.28 0.05
N GLU A 107 -1.12 -18.40 -0.41
CA GLU A 107 -0.88 -17.66 -1.63
C GLU A 107 0.26 -16.65 -1.48
N LEU A 108 0.55 -16.26 -0.25
CA LEU A 108 1.61 -15.28 0.03
C LEU A 108 2.97 -15.94 0.27
N GLU A 109 3.06 -17.26 0.15
CA GLU A 109 4.36 -17.91 0.23
C GLU A 109 5.27 -17.30 -0.84
N GLY A 110 6.50 -17.00 -0.44
CA GLY A 110 7.42 -16.35 -1.35
C GLY A 110 7.42 -14.83 -1.27
N PHE A 111 6.46 -14.26 -0.56
CA PHE A 111 6.44 -12.82 -0.34
C PHE A 111 6.66 -12.55 1.14
N PRO A 112 7.67 -11.73 1.49
CA PRO A 112 7.86 -11.40 2.90
C PRO A 112 6.64 -10.67 3.44
N THR A 113 6.17 -11.10 4.59
CA THR A 113 5.04 -10.44 5.23
C THR A 113 5.41 -10.09 6.66
N SER A 114 4.73 -9.09 7.18
CA SER A 114 4.81 -8.75 8.58
C SER A 114 3.42 -8.26 8.97
N ARG A 115 3.28 -7.78 10.18
CA ARG A 115 1.98 -7.34 10.65
C ARG A 115 1.45 -6.23 9.75
N GLY A 116 0.40 -6.53 9.00
CA GLY A 116 -0.25 -5.54 8.16
C GLY A 116 0.47 -5.18 6.88
N THR A 117 1.53 -5.90 6.51
CA THR A 117 2.35 -5.52 5.36
C THR A 117 2.69 -6.73 4.51
N ILE A 118 2.60 -6.59 3.19
CA ILE A 118 3.06 -7.58 2.23
C ILE A 118 4.09 -6.89 1.35
N ARG A 119 5.29 -7.44 1.26
CA ARG A 119 6.37 -6.88 0.45
C ARG A 119 6.48 -7.60 -0.88
N PHE A 120 6.85 -6.85 -1.91
CA PHE A 120 7.10 -7.44 -3.22
C PHE A 120 8.17 -6.62 -3.93
N PRO A 121 8.82 -7.21 -4.96
CA PRO A 121 9.91 -6.52 -5.64
C PRO A 121 9.45 -5.25 -6.33
N SER A 122 10.34 -4.27 -6.40
CA SER A 122 10.01 -3.01 -7.06
C SER A 122 9.69 -3.17 -8.53
N ALA A 123 10.23 -4.20 -9.17
CA ALA A 123 10.04 -4.40 -10.61
C ALA A 123 8.93 -5.40 -10.93
N LYS A 124 8.28 -5.97 -9.92
CA LYS A 124 7.31 -7.04 -10.16
C LYS A 124 6.15 -6.94 -9.19
N PRO A 125 4.95 -6.60 -9.65
CA PRO A 125 3.80 -6.49 -8.75
C PRO A 125 3.38 -7.86 -8.22
N LEU A 126 2.57 -7.83 -7.17
CA LEU A 126 1.88 -9.05 -6.73
C LEU A 126 1.04 -9.57 -7.89
N PRO A 127 0.84 -10.91 -7.97
CA PRO A 127 -0.04 -11.45 -9.01
C PRO A 127 -1.41 -10.79 -8.98
N ASP A 128 -1.93 -10.46 -10.15
CA ASP A 128 -3.21 -9.75 -10.22
C ASP A 128 -4.33 -10.51 -9.53
N SER A 129 -4.38 -11.83 -9.72
CA SER A 129 -5.45 -12.61 -9.12
C SER A 129 -5.39 -12.58 -7.60
N LEU A 130 -4.20 -12.64 -7.03
CA LEU A 130 -4.03 -12.55 -5.58
C LEU A 130 -4.41 -11.18 -5.07
N LEU A 131 -3.95 -10.14 -5.74
CA LEU A 131 -4.28 -8.77 -5.36
C LEU A 131 -5.79 -8.56 -5.38
N LYS A 132 -6.47 -9.04 -6.41
CA LYS A 132 -7.92 -8.92 -6.50
C LYS A 132 -8.63 -9.63 -5.36
N LYS A 133 -8.17 -10.82 -4.99
CA LYS A 133 -8.77 -11.56 -3.88
C LYS A 133 -8.63 -10.81 -2.56
N ILE A 134 -7.44 -10.26 -2.32
CA ILE A 134 -7.18 -9.51 -1.09
C ILE A 134 -8.10 -8.29 -1.04
N VAL A 135 -8.18 -7.53 -2.12
CA VAL A 135 -8.98 -6.31 -2.15
C VAL A 135 -10.46 -6.63 -2.01
N LYS A 136 -10.94 -7.67 -2.69
CA LYS A 136 -12.35 -8.07 -2.57
C LYS A 136 -12.70 -8.47 -1.15
N THR A 137 -11.78 -9.15 -0.46
CA THR A 137 -11.99 -9.51 0.94
C THR A 137 -12.14 -8.25 1.79
N ARG A 138 -11.28 -7.26 1.55
CA ARG A 138 -11.36 -6.01 2.30
C ARG A 138 -12.66 -5.25 2.01
N VAL A 139 -13.07 -5.22 0.75
CA VAL A 139 -14.34 -4.58 0.39
C VAL A 139 -15.49 -5.23 1.16
N ALA A 140 -15.52 -6.55 1.19
CA ALA A 140 -16.58 -7.27 1.91
C ALA A 140 -16.56 -6.94 3.40
N GLU A 141 -15.37 -6.87 4.00
CA GLU A 141 -15.26 -6.54 5.41
C GLU A 141 -15.77 -5.14 5.71
N ASN A 142 -15.38 -4.17 4.90
CA ASN A 142 -15.81 -2.79 5.14
C ASN A 142 -17.29 -2.59 4.87
N LYS A 143 -17.83 -3.38 3.95
CA LYS A 143 -19.25 -3.33 3.65
C LYS A 143 -20.09 -3.77 4.83
N GLU A 144 -19.61 -4.73 5.61
CA GLU A 144 -20.34 -5.24 6.77
C GLU A 144 -20.32 -4.29 7.95
N TRP A 145 -19.46 -3.28 7.92
CA TRP A 145 -19.39 -2.33 9.02
C TRP A 145 -20.43 -1.25 8.96
N ASP A 146 -21.37 -1.34 8.11
CA ASP A 146 -22.44 -0.36 8.02
C ASP A 146 -23.49 -0.50 9.10
#